data_128203379d1b729a3ed5aed6b579e758
#
_entry.id   128203379d1b729a3ed5aed6b579e758
#
_cell.length_a   1.000
_cell.length_b   1.000
_cell.length_c   1.000
_cell.angle_alpha   90.00
_cell.angle_beta   90.00
_cell.angle_gamma   90.00
#
_symmetry.space_group_name_H-M   'P 1'
#
loop_
_entity.id
_entity.type
_entity.pdbx_description
1 polymer ?
#
loop_
_entity_poly.entity_id
_entity_poly.type
_entity_poly.pdbx_seq_one_letter_code
_entity_poly.pdbx_strand_id
1 'polypeptide(L)'
;MIRFNVPPFTGKEYEYIKKAVDNQKICGDGEFTAKCNEWLQEKTGTKKALLTTSCTHATELAAILADIQPGDEVIMPSYTFVSTADAFVLRGATAVFVDIRPDTMNIDEKLIEQAITPKTKAIVPVHYAGVGCEMDAIMEIAAKYNLQVIEDAAQGIMSSYKGKALGTFGEFGCFSFHETKNFSMGEGGALLIRDEKDIEQAEIVREKGTNRAKFFRGQIDKYTWVDKGSSYLPSELNAAYLYAQLELADEITSDRLKTWNHYRDGFSALAAEGRIELPFIPEHCTHNAHM
;
A
#
# COMPACT_ATOMS: atom_id res chain seq x y z
N MET A 1 -12.56 -27.05 11.60
CA MET A 1 -11.67 -26.89 10.42
C MET A 1 -11.12 -25.47 10.45
N ILE A 2 -9.81 -25.30 10.42
CA ILE A 2 -9.17 -23.97 10.33
C ILE A 2 -9.28 -23.51 8.88
N ARG A 3 -9.84 -22.32 8.65
CA ARG A 3 -9.95 -21.72 7.31
C ARG A 3 -8.61 -21.06 6.92
N PHE A 4 -8.33 -20.99 5.61
CA PHE A 4 -7.13 -20.33 5.09
C PHE A 4 -7.10 -18.84 5.48
N ASN A 5 -8.23 -18.16 5.37
CA ASN A 5 -8.40 -16.77 5.76
C ASN A 5 -9.75 -16.54 6.43
N VAL A 6 -9.78 -15.67 7.43
CA VAL A 6 -11.00 -15.13 8.03
C VAL A 6 -10.79 -13.63 8.19
N PRO A 7 -11.54 -12.80 7.43
CA PRO A 7 -11.43 -11.35 7.58
C PRO A 7 -11.73 -10.92 9.03
N PRO A 8 -11.04 -9.91 9.56
CA PRO A 8 -11.35 -9.40 10.89
C PRO A 8 -12.77 -8.82 10.92
N PHE A 9 -13.42 -9.00 12.05
CA PHE A 9 -14.75 -8.43 12.33
C PHE A 9 -14.79 -7.97 13.78
N THR A 10 -14.94 -6.66 13.98
CA THR A 10 -14.88 -6.03 15.30
C THR A 10 -16.24 -5.90 15.97
N GLY A 11 -17.33 -6.04 15.19
CA GLY A 11 -18.71 -5.86 15.63
C GLY A 11 -19.29 -4.48 15.34
N LYS A 12 -18.46 -3.46 15.06
CA LYS A 12 -18.91 -2.09 14.73
C LYS A 12 -19.19 -1.88 13.24
N GLU A 13 -18.77 -2.79 12.37
CA GLU A 13 -18.90 -2.64 10.92
C GLU A 13 -20.34 -2.39 10.48
N TYR A 14 -21.30 -3.16 11.03
CA TYR A 14 -22.72 -2.98 10.68
C TYR A 14 -23.29 -1.64 11.18
N GLU A 15 -22.85 -1.18 12.34
CA GLU A 15 -23.25 0.13 12.88
C GLU A 15 -22.78 1.27 11.96
N TYR A 16 -21.53 1.22 11.53
CA TYR A 16 -20.94 2.25 10.69
C TYR A 16 -21.49 2.24 9.26
N ILE A 17 -21.72 1.03 8.69
CA ILE A 17 -22.43 0.92 7.41
C ILE A 17 -23.83 1.51 7.52
N LYS A 18 -24.58 1.17 8.59
CA LYS A 18 -25.91 1.75 8.84
C LYS A 18 -25.83 3.27 8.92
N LYS A 19 -24.84 3.82 9.63
CA LYS A 19 -24.65 5.27 9.73
C LYS A 19 -24.38 5.92 8.37
N ALA A 20 -23.56 5.30 7.50
CA ALA A 20 -23.33 5.82 6.15
C ALA A 20 -24.63 5.87 5.32
N VAL A 21 -25.49 4.85 5.47
CA VAL A 21 -26.81 4.79 4.82
C VAL A 21 -27.75 5.86 5.39
N ASP A 22 -27.84 5.98 6.70
CA ASP A 22 -28.69 6.98 7.38
C ASP A 22 -28.29 8.42 7.01
N ASN A 23 -27.00 8.69 6.83
CA ASN A 23 -26.48 9.96 6.36
C ASN A 23 -26.79 10.25 4.87
N GLN A 24 -27.44 9.33 4.16
CA GLN A 24 -27.76 9.42 2.73
C GLN A 24 -26.53 9.70 1.84
N LYS A 25 -25.34 9.23 2.27
CA LYS A 25 -24.06 9.38 1.59
C LYS A 25 -23.40 8.00 1.49
N ILE A 26 -23.67 7.30 0.39
CA ILE A 26 -23.12 5.95 0.13
C ILE A 26 -22.03 5.93 -0.94
N CYS A 27 -21.91 6.99 -1.76
CA CYS A 27 -20.77 7.18 -2.65
C CYS A 27 -19.57 7.70 -1.85
N GLY A 28 -18.35 7.45 -2.30
CA GLY A 28 -17.16 7.84 -1.57
C GLY A 28 -16.97 9.34 -1.31
N ASP A 29 -15.86 9.66 -0.64
CA ASP A 29 -15.55 11.01 -0.12
C ASP A 29 -16.62 11.54 0.85
N GLY A 30 -17.15 10.66 1.71
CA GLY A 30 -17.98 11.01 2.84
C GLY A 30 -17.22 10.95 4.17
N GLU A 31 -17.99 10.82 5.27
CA GLU A 31 -17.45 10.83 6.64
C GLU A 31 -16.41 9.73 6.88
N PHE A 32 -16.71 8.49 6.46
CA PHE A 32 -15.83 7.35 6.74
C PHE A 32 -14.61 7.33 5.85
N THR A 33 -14.73 7.77 4.59
CA THR A 33 -13.54 7.96 3.73
C THR A 33 -12.60 8.99 4.34
N ALA A 34 -13.14 10.12 4.85
CA ALA A 34 -12.33 11.15 5.51
C ALA A 34 -11.62 10.59 6.75
N LYS A 35 -12.34 9.88 7.63
CA LYS A 35 -11.78 9.26 8.83
C LYS A 35 -10.68 8.23 8.53
N CYS A 36 -10.88 7.38 7.51
CA CYS A 36 -9.84 6.43 7.09
C CYS A 36 -8.59 7.16 6.57
N ASN A 37 -8.78 8.17 5.72
CA ASN A 37 -7.66 8.96 5.20
C ASN A 37 -6.89 9.69 6.31
N GLU A 38 -7.59 10.31 7.26
CA GLU A 38 -7.00 10.94 8.45
C GLU A 38 -6.21 9.94 9.28
N TRP A 39 -6.82 8.81 9.63
CA TRP A 39 -6.17 7.77 10.39
C TRP A 39 -4.87 7.29 9.71
N LEU A 40 -4.92 7.06 8.39
CA LEU A 40 -3.73 6.67 7.62
C LEU A 40 -2.64 7.75 7.67
N GLN A 41 -3.01 9.03 7.51
CA GLN A 41 -2.07 10.15 7.60
C GLN A 41 -1.41 10.25 8.98
N GLU A 42 -2.19 10.15 10.04
CA GLU A 42 -1.72 10.20 11.42
C GLU A 42 -0.81 9.00 11.76
N LYS A 43 -1.23 7.79 11.38
CA LYS A 43 -0.50 6.57 11.71
C LYS A 43 0.80 6.41 10.93
N THR A 44 0.86 6.88 9.69
CA THR A 44 2.02 6.71 8.81
C THR A 44 2.90 7.95 8.69
N GLY A 45 2.36 9.13 8.99
CA GLY A 45 3.04 10.40 8.79
C GLY A 45 3.10 10.87 7.33
N THR A 46 2.38 10.21 6.41
CA THR A 46 2.27 10.65 5.02
C THR A 46 1.54 11.99 4.91
N LYS A 47 1.86 12.80 3.90
CA LYS A 47 1.21 14.10 3.69
C LYS A 47 -0.25 13.97 3.28
N LYS A 48 -0.55 12.95 2.47
CA LYS A 48 -1.91 12.65 2.04
C LYS A 48 -2.10 11.16 1.89
N ALA A 49 -3.24 10.67 2.36
CA ALA A 49 -3.74 9.33 2.03
C ALA A 49 -5.06 9.46 1.25
N LEU A 50 -5.22 8.61 0.26
CA LEU A 50 -6.43 8.55 -0.57
C LEU A 50 -6.88 7.10 -0.68
N LEU A 51 -8.02 6.74 -0.10
CA LEU A 51 -8.63 5.42 -0.32
C LEU A 51 -8.89 5.18 -1.80
N THR A 52 -8.62 3.95 -2.23
CA THR A 52 -8.86 3.45 -3.59
C THR A 52 -9.68 2.16 -3.54
N THR A 53 -10.25 1.78 -4.67
CA THR A 53 -11.07 0.57 -4.80
C THR A 53 -10.27 -0.74 -4.70
N SER A 54 -8.94 -0.69 -4.82
CA SER A 54 -7.99 -1.79 -4.58
C SER A 54 -6.57 -1.25 -4.46
N CYS A 55 -5.64 -2.05 -3.95
CA CYS A 55 -4.20 -1.74 -4.02
C CYS A 55 -3.72 -1.70 -5.47
N THR A 56 -4.24 -2.54 -6.35
CA THR A 56 -3.99 -2.51 -7.80
C THR A 56 -4.28 -1.13 -8.36
N HIS A 57 -5.44 -0.56 -8.06
CA HIS A 57 -5.79 0.80 -8.48
C HIS A 57 -4.93 1.89 -7.80
N ALA A 58 -4.45 1.67 -6.56
CA ALA A 58 -3.49 2.58 -5.94
C ALA A 58 -2.15 2.58 -6.71
N THR A 59 -1.67 1.40 -7.12
CA THR A 59 -0.43 1.25 -7.89
C THR A 59 -0.57 1.80 -9.32
N GLU A 60 -1.72 1.57 -9.98
CA GLU A 60 -2.03 2.19 -11.28
C GLU A 60 -2.06 3.71 -11.18
N LEU A 61 -2.69 4.25 -10.13
CA LEU A 61 -2.72 5.70 -9.88
C LEU A 61 -1.30 6.23 -9.66
N ALA A 62 -0.46 5.54 -8.87
CA ALA A 62 0.95 5.89 -8.68
C ALA A 62 1.73 5.86 -10.00
N ALA A 63 1.51 4.86 -10.87
CA ALA A 63 2.15 4.78 -12.18
C ALA A 63 1.76 5.95 -13.11
N ILE A 64 0.50 6.43 -13.01
CA ILE A 64 0.03 7.62 -13.74
C ILE A 64 0.71 8.88 -13.21
N LEU A 65 0.78 9.04 -11.88
CA LEU A 65 1.39 10.20 -11.22
C LEU A 65 2.91 10.26 -11.43
N ALA A 66 3.55 9.10 -11.46
CA ALA A 66 4.98 8.96 -11.78
C ALA A 66 5.30 9.23 -13.26
N ASP A 67 4.29 9.53 -14.06
CA ASP A 67 4.38 9.77 -15.51
C ASP A 67 5.10 8.63 -16.26
N ILE A 68 4.77 7.39 -15.90
CA ILE A 68 5.27 6.20 -16.61
C ILE A 68 4.73 6.20 -18.04
N GLN A 69 5.62 6.03 -19.02
CA GLN A 69 5.30 6.08 -20.44
C GLN A 69 5.64 4.76 -21.16
N PRO A 70 5.08 4.52 -22.34
CA PRO A 70 5.46 3.37 -23.15
C PRO A 70 6.97 3.36 -23.45
N GLY A 71 7.62 2.24 -23.17
CA GLY A 71 9.05 2.05 -23.35
C GLY A 71 9.91 2.36 -22.14
N ASP A 72 9.34 2.93 -21.08
CA ASP A 72 10.02 3.02 -19.77
C ASP A 72 10.25 1.62 -19.18
N GLU A 73 11.26 1.50 -18.33
CA GLU A 73 11.57 0.31 -17.57
C GLU A 73 11.33 0.56 -16.08
N VAL A 74 10.71 -0.44 -15.40
CA VAL A 74 10.41 -0.38 -13.98
C VAL A 74 10.98 -1.60 -13.29
N ILE A 75 11.92 -1.38 -12.36
CA ILE A 75 12.59 -2.44 -11.61
C ILE A 75 11.71 -2.89 -10.44
N MET A 76 11.53 -4.20 -10.30
CA MET A 76 10.73 -4.81 -9.23
C MET A 76 11.22 -6.21 -8.87
N PRO A 77 10.86 -6.79 -7.69
CA PRO A 77 11.25 -8.13 -7.37
C PRO A 77 10.58 -9.16 -8.27
N SER A 78 11.28 -10.27 -8.54
CA SER A 78 10.74 -11.41 -9.30
C SER A 78 9.66 -12.19 -8.52
N TYR A 79 9.59 -12.00 -7.20
CA TYR A 79 8.64 -12.64 -6.30
C TYR A 79 7.66 -11.61 -5.75
N THR A 80 6.51 -11.49 -6.39
CA THR A 80 5.45 -10.56 -6.02
C THR A 80 4.10 -10.99 -6.59
N PHE A 81 3.03 -10.31 -6.21
CA PHE A 81 1.73 -10.47 -6.83
C PHE A 81 1.71 -9.76 -8.20
N VAL A 82 0.93 -10.31 -9.14
CA VAL A 82 0.88 -9.82 -10.53
C VAL A 82 0.54 -8.33 -10.66
N SER A 83 -0.28 -7.79 -9.78
CA SER A 83 -0.69 -6.38 -9.81
C SER A 83 0.48 -5.41 -9.68
N THR A 84 1.57 -5.81 -9.00
CA THR A 84 2.79 -5.00 -8.91
C THR A 84 3.36 -4.69 -10.31
N ALA A 85 3.33 -5.67 -11.22
CA ALA A 85 3.81 -5.48 -12.59
C ALA A 85 2.72 -4.87 -13.49
N ASP A 86 1.49 -5.36 -13.38
CA ASP A 86 0.38 -4.98 -14.27
C ASP A 86 0.14 -3.48 -14.30
N ALA A 87 0.23 -2.79 -13.15
CA ALA A 87 0.04 -1.35 -13.06
C ALA A 87 0.95 -0.54 -14.02
N PHE A 88 2.17 -1.01 -14.22
CA PHE A 88 3.16 -0.36 -15.10
C PHE A 88 3.06 -0.88 -16.54
N VAL A 89 2.79 -2.17 -16.71
CA VAL A 89 2.58 -2.79 -18.05
C VAL A 89 1.36 -2.17 -18.74
N LEU A 90 0.29 -1.86 -18.01
CA LEU A 90 -0.88 -1.13 -18.53
C LEU A 90 -0.52 0.27 -19.07
N ARG A 91 0.59 0.86 -18.60
CA ARG A 91 1.14 2.11 -19.11
C ARG A 91 2.08 1.92 -20.31
N GLY A 92 2.35 0.67 -20.71
CA GLY A 92 3.27 0.32 -21.79
C GLY A 92 4.72 0.24 -21.35
N ALA A 93 5.00 0.24 -20.05
CA ALA A 93 6.34 0.04 -19.51
C ALA A 93 6.73 -1.45 -19.54
N THR A 94 8.02 -1.70 -19.45
CA THR A 94 8.61 -3.03 -19.31
C THR A 94 8.95 -3.28 -17.85
N ALA A 95 8.41 -4.36 -17.26
CA ALA A 95 8.83 -4.83 -15.94
C ALA A 95 10.23 -5.47 -16.05
N VAL A 96 11.16 -4.97 -15.24
CA VAL A 96 12.53 -5.49 -15.13
C VAL A 96 12.65 -6.20 -13.79
N PHE A 97 12.63 -7.53 -13.82
CA PHE A 97 12.66 -8.33 -12.61
C PHE A 97 14.08 -8.48 -12.08
N VAL A 98 14.21 -8.26 -10.77
CA VAL A 98 15.42 -8.48 -9.98
C VAL A 98 15.12 -9.59 -8.98
N ASP A 99 16.11 -10.42 -8.70
CA ASP A 99 15.94 -11.53 -7.76
C ASP A 99 15.74 -11.04 -6.31
N ILE A 100 15.25 -11.94 -5.47
CA ILE A 100 14.94 -11.65 -4.08
C ILE A 100 16.02 -12.18 -3.14
N ARG A 101 16.09 -11.62 -1.96
CA ARG A 101 16.87 -12.15 -0.84
C ARG A 101 16.21 -13.43 -0.33
N PRO A 102 16.96 -14.49 -0.08
CA PRO A 102 16.38 -15.75 0.42
C PRO A 102 15.87 -15.66 1.87
N ASP A 103 16.38 -14.70 2.66
CA ASP A 103 16.05 -14.54 4.08
C ASP A 103 14.72 -13.79 4.31
N THR A 104 14.45 -12.73 3.54
CA THR A 104 13.27 -11.87 3.71
C THR A 104 12.25 -11.99 2.59
N MET A 105 12.60 -12.63 1.45
CA MET A 105 11.83 -12.65 0.20
C MET A 105 11.61 -11.27 -0.43
N ASN A 106 12.25 -10.24 0.10
CA ASN A 106 12.25 -8.89 -0.47
C ASN A 106 13.24 -8.78 -1.62
N ILE A 107 13.10 -7.77 -2.48
CA ILE A 107 14.07 -7.49 -3.55
C ILE A 107 15.50 -7.45 -2.99
N ASP A 108 16.46 -8.09 -3.68
CA ASP A 108 17.88 -7.96 -3.32
C ASP A 108 18.39 -6.59 -3.80
N GLU A 109 18.57 -5.70 -2.85
CA GLU A 109 19.01 -4.32 -3.10
C GLU A 109 20.35 -4.24 -3.82
N LYS A 110 21.21 -5.26 -3.66
CA LYS A 110 22.54 -5.33 -4.28
C LYS A 110 22.49 -5.61 -5.78
N LEU A 111 21.36 -6.14 -6.25
CA LEU A 111 21.17 -6.48 -7.65
C LEU A 111 20.46 -5.36 -8.44
N ILE A 112 19.89 -4.36 -7.76
CA ILE A 112 19.12 -3.29 -8.41
C ILE A 112 19.99 -2.47 -9.37
N GLU A 113 21.17 -2.06 -8.92
CA GLU A 113 22.02 -1.14 -9.67
C GLU A 113 22.45 -1.71 -11.04
N GLN A 114 22.72 -3.01 -11.13
CA GLN A 114 23.09 -3.67 -12.38
C GLN A 114 21.94 -3.81 -13.38
N ALA A 115 20.71 -3.68 -12.92
CA ALA A 115 19.50 -3.72 -13.76
C ALA A 115 19.11 -2.35 -14.33
N ILE A 116 19.79 -1.28 -13.91
CA ILE A 116 19.48 0.09 -14.35
C ILE A 116 19.97 0.32 -15.77
N THR A 117 19.11 0.84 -16.61
CA THR A 117 19.41 1.31 -17.98
C THR A 117 19.00 2.77 -18.15
N PRO A 118 19.32 3.42 -19.27
CA PRO A 118 18.82 4.77 -19.56
C PRO A 118 17.29 4.88 -19.69
N LYS A 119 16.58 3.76 -19.77
CA LYS A 119 15.11 3.69 -19.82
C LYS A 119 14.47 3.49 -18.43
N THR A 120 15.26 3.16 -17.42
CA THR A 120 14.75 2.92 -16.07
C THR A 120 14.14 4.21 -15.51
N LYS A 121 12.89 4.14 -15.07
CA LYS A 121 12.13 5.28 -14.56
C LYS A 121 11.84 5.15 -13.06
N ALA A 122 11.59 3.93 -12.58
CA ALA A 122 11.20 3.71 -11.20
C ALA A 122 11.73 2.37 -10.65
N ILE A 123 11.81 2.31 -9.32
CA ILE A 123 12.02 1.09 -8.54
C ILE A 123 10.75 0.86 -7.72
N VAL A 124 10.25 -0.38 -7.72
CA VAL A 124 9.05 -0.79 -6.98
C VAL A 124 9.42 -1.88 -5.98
N PRO A 125 9.89 -1.51 -4.77
CA PRO A 125 10.10 -2.48 -3.71
C PRO A 125 8.75 -3.03 -3.22
N VAL A 126 8.71 -4.32 -2.89
CA VAL A 126 7.56 -4.99 -2.29
C VAL A 126 7.92 -5.41 -0.87
N HIS A 127 7.18 -4.92 0.11
CA HIS A 127 7.40 -5.23 1.53
C HIS A 127 6.73 -6.56 1.89
N TYR A 128 7.39 -7.65 1.50
CA TYR A 128 6.84 -8.99 1.63
C TYR A 128 6.61 -9.39 3.09
N ALA A 129 5.48 -10.04 3.37
CA ALA A 129 5.05 -10.45 4.72
C ALA A 129 4.98 -9.31 5.76
N GLY A 130 4.96 -8.04 5.31
CA GLY A 130 5.03 -6.89 6.19
C GLY A 130 6.42 -6.59 6.73
N VAL A 131 7.47 -7.16 6.13
CA VAL A 131 8.87 -6.88 6.45
C VAL A 131 9.41 -5.84 5.47
N GLY A 132 10.05 -4.79 5.99
CA GLY A 132 10.62 -3.72 5.16
C GLY A 132 11.75 -4.21 4.27
N CYS A 133 11.78 -3.75 3.01
CA CYS A 133 12.99 -3.83 2.18
C CYS A 133 14.12 -2.98 2.79
N GLU A 134 15.35 -3.15 2.33
CA GLU A 134 16.50 -2.30 2.72
C GLU A 134 16.35 -0.89 2.12
N MET A 135 15.42 -0.11 2.70
CA MET A 135 14.98 1.16 2.11
C MET A 135 16.08 2.20 2.01
N ASP A 136 17.04 2.23 2.94
CA ASP A 136 18.15 3.19 2.85
C ASP A 136 18.97 2.95 1.56
N ALA A 137 19.32 1.70 1.27
CA ALA A 137 20.07 1.34 0.06
C ALA A 137 19.26 1.62 -1.21
N ILE A 138 17.96 1.29 -1.21
CA ILE A 138 17.06 1.54 -2.35
C ILE A 138 16.94 3.04 -2.62
N MET A 139 16.74 3.85 -1.58
CA MET A 139 16.62 5.30 -1.71
C MET A 139 17.94 5.96 -2.16
N GLU A 140 19.10 5.44 -1.70
CA GLU A 140 20.41 5.90 -2.16
C GLU A 140 20.61 5.62 -3.67
N ILE A 141 20.28 4.42 -4.13
CA ILE A 141 20.32 4.06 -5.55
C ILE A 141 19.37 4.95 -6.35
N ALA A 142 18.13 5.11 -5.89
CA ALA A 142 17.14 5.94 -6.57
C ALA A 142 17.61 7.39 -6.70
N ALA A 143 18.18 7.98 -5.65
CA ALA A 143 18.74 9.33 -5.68
C ALA A 143 19.92 9.45 -6.65
N LYS A 144 20.84 8.48 -6.66
CA LYS A 144 22.01 8.43 -7.55
C LYS A 144 21.63 8.44 -9.03
N TYR A 145 20.57 7.73 -9.39
CA TYR A 145 20.13 7.57 -10.78
C TYR A 145 18.90 8.41 -11.13
N ASN A 146 18.44 9.27 -10.22
CA ASN A 146 17.23 10.09 -10.38
C ASN A 146 16.01 9.27 -10.76
N LEU A 147 15.80 8.14 -10.05
CA LEU A 147 14.66 7.23 -10.20
C LEU A 147 13.60 7.52 -9.16
N GLN A 148 12.35 7.27 -9.49
CA GLN A 148 11.26 7.31 -8.54
C GLN A 148 11.16 5.99 -7.76
N VAL A 149 10.66 6.05 -6.53
CA VAL A 149 10.38 4.87 -5.71
C VAL A 149 8.88 4.82 -5.42
N ILE A 150 8.25 3.70 -5.81
CA ILE A 150 6.83 3.43 -5.56
C ILE A 150 6.75 2.16 -4.73
N GLU A 151 6.36 2.29 -3.45
CA GLU A 151 6.34 1.16 -2.54
C GLU A 151 5.06 0.34 -2.71
N ASP A 152 5.19 -0.92 -3.12
CA ASP A 152 4.11 -1.90 -2.94
C ASP A 152 4.13 -2.35 -1.46
N ALA A 153 3.37 -1.66 -0.66
CA ALA A 153 3.18 -1.92 0.75
C ALA A 153 1.84 -2.63 1.04
N ALA A 154 1.35 -3.42 0.07
CA ALA A 154 0.08 -4.16 0.19
C ALA A 154 -0.01 -5.03 1.45
N GLN A 155 1.12 -5.36 2.04
CA GLN A 155 1.25 -6.14 3.28
C GLN A 155 1.87 -5.32 4.42
N GLY A 156 2.17 -4.03 4.20
CA GLY A 156 3.05 -3.22 5.05
C GLY A 156 2.36 -2.35 6.10
N ILE A 157 1.03 -2.26 6.14
CA ILE A 157 0.32 -1.43 7.13
C ILE A 157 0.67 -1.87 8.56
N MET A 158 0.91 -0.92 9.47
CA MET A 158 1.40 -1.16 10.84
C MET A 158 2.82 -1.74 10.95
N SER A 159 3.58 -1.75 9.85
CA SER A 159 5.00 -2.14 9.82
C SER A 159 5.89 -0.92 9.61
N SER A 160 7.16 -1.06 10.01
CA SER A 160 8.14 0.03 9.88
C SER A 160 9.54 -0.48 9.55
N TYR A 161 10.32 0.39 8.90
CA TYR A 161 11.75 0.25 8.71
C TYR A 161 12.45 1.40 9.45
N LYS A 162 13.32 1.09 10.42
CA LYS A 162 14.00 2.06 11.29
C LYS A 162 13.03 3.08 11.94
N GLY A 163 11.86 2.60 12.35
CA GLY A 163 10.82 3.41 13.00
C GLY A 163 9.98 4.27 12.05
N LYS A 164 10.26 4.29 10.76
CA LYS A 164 9.44 4.98 9.75
C LYS A 164 8.47 4.00 9.09
N ALA A 165 7.20 4.37 8.97
CA ALA A 165 6.16 3.52 8.41
C ALA A 165 6.46 3.10 6.96
N LEU A 166 6.24 1.82 6.62
CA LEU A 166 6.33 1.35 5.24
C LEU A 166 5.27 2.02 4.37
N GLY A 167 5.61 2.27 3.10
CA GLY A 167 4.77 3.02 2.17
C GLY A 167 4.99 4.54 2.23
N THR A 168 6.00 5.03 2.98
CA THR A 168 6.26 6.48 3.13
C THR A 168 7.67 6.92 2.75
N PHE A 169 8.50 6.01 2.24
CA PHE A 169 9.87 6.30 1.82
C PHE A 169 9.93 6.90 0.43
N GLY A 170 9.25 6.27 -0.52
CA GLY A 170 9.18 6.70 -1.90
C GLY A 170 8.24 7.90 -2.12
N GLU A 171 8.07 8.27 -3.38
CA GLU A 171 7.10 9.29 -3.80
C GLU A 171 5.66 8.85 -3.48
N PHE A 172 5.40 7.55 -3.67
CA PHE A 172 4.10 6.93 -3.46
C PHE A 172 4.24 5.61 -2.73
N GLY A 173 3.24 5.28 -1.88
CA GLY A 173 3.08 3.97 -1.26
C GLY A 173 1.67 3.46 -1.43
N CYS A 174 1.52 2.15 -1.60
CA CYS A 174 0.24 1.51 -1.92
C CYS A 174 -0.11 0.46 -0.87
N PHE A 175 -1.20 0.67 -0.13
CA PHE A 175 -1.76 -0.28 0.82
C PHE A 175 -2.90 -1.09 0.22
N SER A 176 -3.08 -2.31 0.73
CA SER A 176 -4.21 -3.19 0.39
C SER A 176 -5.13 -3.40 1.59
N PHE A 177 -6.43 -3.31 1.32
CA PHE A 177 -7.51 -3.68 2.23
C PHE A 177 -8.40 -4.77 1.63
N HIS A 178 -7.81 -5.65 0.81
CA HIS A 178 -8.46 -6.87 0.35
C HIS A 178 -8.77 -7.78 1.55
N GLU A 179 -9.79 -8.66 1.43
CA GLU A 179 -10.24 -9.52 2.53
C GLU A 179 -9.13 -10.39 3.16
N THR A 180 -8.07 -10.69 2.41
CA THR A 180 -6.92 -11.49 2.89
C THR A 180 -5.91 -10.70 3.73
N LYS A 181 -6.06 -9.39 3.83
CA LYS A 181 -5.11 -8.51 4.54
C LYS A 181 -5.45 -8.38 6.02
N ASN A 182 -4.53 -7.76 6.77
CA ASN A 182 -4.67 -7.57 8.21
C ASN A 182 -5.89 -6.72 8.58
N PHE A 183 -6.25 -5.79 7.70
CA PHE A 183 -7.45 -4.97 7.77
C PHE A 183 -8.13 -5.03 6.41
N SER A 184 -9.46 -5.09 6.40
CA SER A 184 -10.20 -5.34 5.18
C SER A 184 -11.40 -4.42 5.02
N MET A 185 -11.71 -4.11 3.77
CA MET A 185 -13.01 -3.56 3.36
C MET A 185 -13.64 -4.39 2.22
N GLY A 186 -13.30 -5.69 2.20
CA GLY A 186 -13.65 -6.60 1.12
C GLY A 186 -12.68 -6.44 -0.04
N GLU A 187 -12.91 -5.48 -0.88
CA GLU A 187 -11.99 -4.96 -1.90
C GLU A 187 -11.65 -3.51 -1.56
N GLY A 188 -10.35 -3.19 -1.53
CA GLY A 188 -9.90 -1.85 -1.27
C GLY A 188 -8.40 -1.67 -1.19
N GLY A 189 -7.99 -0.41 -1.16
CA GLY A 189 -6.60 0.00 -1.00
C GLY A 189 -6.49 1.46 -0.62
N ALA A 190 -5.27 1.95 -0.53
CA ALA A 190 -4.99 3.37 -0.37
C ALA A 190 -3.68 3.74 -1.06
N LEU A 191 -3.65 4.93 -1.65
CA LEU A 191 -2.45 5.60 -2.10
C LEU A 191 -1.97 6.55 -0.99
N LEU A 192 -0.72 6.42 -0.58
CA LEU A 192 0.00 7.35 0.27
C LEU A 192 0.85 8.26 -0.61
N ILE A 193 0.85 9.55 -0.32
CA ILE A 193 1.55 10.57 -1.11
C ILE A 193 2.49 11.33 -0.19
N ARG A 194 3.80 11.31 -0.52
CA ARG A 194 4.82 11.98 0.27
C ARG A 194 4.84 13.49 0.06
N ASP A 195 4.75 13.95 -1.18
CA ASP A 195 4.98 15.34 -1.56
C ASP A 195 3.66 16.08 -1.84
N GLU A 196 3.51 17.29 -1.28
CA GLU A 196 2.29 18.10 -1.45
C GLU A 196 2.00 18.46 -2.90
N LYS A 197 3.03 18.59 -3.74
CA LYS A 197 2.89 18.93 -5.16
C LYS A 197 2.07 17.90 -5.96
N ASP A 198 2.04 16.63 -5.50
CA ASP A 198 1.37 15.54 -6.20
C ASP A 198 -0.08 15.33 -5.76
N ILE A 199 -0.51 15.98 -4.66
CA ILE A 199 -1.84 15.77 -4.04
C ILE A 199 -2.96 16.17 -4.99
N GLU A 200 -2.89 17.36 -5.58
CA GLU A 200 -3.95 17.84 -6.46
C GLU A 200 -4.14 16.93 -7.67
N GLN A 201 -3.03 16.54 -8.31
CA GLN A 201 -3.08 15.66 -9.48
C GLN A 201 -3.62 14.27 -9.10
N ALA A 202 -3.25 13.76 -7.91
CA ALA A 202 -3.77 12.49 -7.42
C ALA A 202 -5.30 12.54 -7.20
N GLU A 203 -5.83 13.61 -6.61
CA GLU A 203 -7.27 13.81 -6.44
C GLU A 203 -7.99 13.87 -7.80
N ILE A 204 -7.41 14.57 -8.80
CA ILE A 204 -7.96 14.68 -10.16
C ILE A 204 -8.02 13.31 -10.83
N VAL A 205 -6.90 12.59 -10.86
CA VAL A 205 -6.82 11.28 -11.53
C VAL A 205 -7.73 10.25 -10.85
N ARG A 206 -7.77 10.24 -9.49
CA ARG A 206 -8.64 9.35 -8.71
C ARG A 206 -10.13 9.54 -9.03
N GLU A 207 -10.55 10.78 -9.32
CA GLU A 207 -11.95 11.14 -9.55
C GLU A 207 -12.19 11.54 -11.02
N LYS A 208 -11.88 10.60 -11.92
CA LYS A 208 -12.26 10.65 -13.34
C LYS A 208 -11.64 11.82 -14.14
N GLY A 209 -10.51 12.33 -13.69
CA GLY A 209 -9.85 13.47 -14.34
C GLY A 209 -10.57 14.80 -14.12
N THR A 210 -11.38 14.91 -13.05
CA THR A 210 -12.13 16.14 -12.72
C THR A 210 -11.50 16.87 -11.54
N ASN A 211 -11.65 18.18 -11.49
CA ASN A 211 -11.26 19.02 -10.35
C ASN A 211 -12.34 19.09 -9.25
N ARG A 212 -13.14 18.02 -9.11
CA ARG A 212 -14.27 17.92 -8.18
C ARG A 212 -13.87 18.14 -6.72
N ALA A 213 -12.70 17.71 -6.29
CA ALA A 213 -12.22 17.93 -4.94
C ALA A 213 -12.11 19.44 -4.60
N LYS A 214 -11.65 20.26 -5.54
CA LYS A 214 -11.63 21.74 -5.39
C LYS A 214 -13.03 22.33 -5.27
N PHE A 215 -14.00 21.80 -6.00
CA PHE A 215 -15.39 22.25 -5.92
C PHE A 215 -15.95 22.01 -4.52
N PHE A 216 -15.78 20.83 -3.95
CA PHE A 216 -16.28 20.54 -2.59
C PHE A 216 -15.54 21.33 -1.50
N ARG A 217 -14.31 21.78 -1.75
CA ARG A 217 -13.61 22.71 -0.85
C ARG A 217 -14.00 24.18 -1.06
N GLY A 218 -14.93 24.49 -1.98
CA GLY A 218 -15.36 25.87 -2.29
C GLY A 218 -14.31 26.72 -2.99
N GLN A 219 -13.31 26.08 -3.63
CA GLN A 219 -12.21 26.77 -4.32
C GLN A 219 -12.56 27.13 -5.77
N ILE A 220 -13.59 26.52 -6.33
CA ILE A 220 -14.11 26.78 -7.68
C ILE A 220 -15.65 26.68 -7.68
N ASP A 221 -16.31 27.41 -8.54
CA ASP A 221 -17.79 27.46 -8.63
C ASP A 221 -18.40 26.24 -9.32
N LYS A 222 -17.63 25.59 -10.20
CA LYS A 222 -18.08 24.42 -10.97
C LYS A 222 -16.90 23.52 -11.27
N TYR A 223 -17.06 22.20 -11.03
CA TYR A 223 -16.05 21.25 -11.47
C TYR A 223 -16.24 20.83 -12.92
N THR A 224 -15.13 20.53 -13.58
CA THR A 224 -15.07 20.14 -14.99
C THR A 224 -14.04 19.01 -15.17
N TRP A 225 -14.07 18.39 -16.33
CA TRP A 225 -13.00 17.50 -16.76
C TRP A 225 -11.76 18.31 -17.14
N VAL A 226 -10.61 18.00 -16.51
CA VAL A 226 -9.39 18.81 -16.65
C VAL A 226 -8.18 17.95 -17.08
N ASP A 227 -8.20 16.63 -16.86
CA ASP A 227 -7.11 15.75 -17.22
C ASP A 227 -7.62 14.30 -17.37
N LYS A 228 -6.72 13.38 -17.77
CA LYS A 228 -6.94 11.94 -17.70
C LYS A 228 -7.26 11.51 -16.25
N GLY A 229 -8.04 10.45 -16.10
CA GLY A 229 -8.36 9.88 -14.80
C GLY A 229 -9.25 8.66 -14.91
N SER A 230 -9.51 8.01 -13.78
CA SER A 230 -10.40 6.87 -13.70
C SER A 230 -11.23 6.89 -12.41
N SER A 231 -12.11 5.93 -12.26
CA SER A 231 -12.99 5.81 -11.09
C SER A 231 -12.31 4.95 -10.01
N TYR A 232 -11.35 5.53 -9.29
CA TYR A 232 -10.61 4.81 -8.25
C TYR A 232 -11.20 4.99 -6.85
N LEU A 233 -12.24 5.78 -6.69
CA LEU A 233 -12.87 6.09 -5.42
C LEU A 233 -13.78 4.94 -4.93
N PRO A 234 -13.55 4.36 -3.72
CA PRO A 234 -14.43 3.36 -3.13
C PRO A 234 -15.72 3.98 -2.57
N SER A 235 -16.71 3.13 -2.25
CA SER A 235 -17.93 3.57 -1.61
C SER A 235 -17.73 3.89 -0.12
N GLU A 236 -18.62 4.69 0.45
CA GLU A 236 -18.66 4.92 1.92
C GLU A 236 -18.99 3.64 2.69
N LEU A 237 -19.69 2.67 2.08
CA LEU A 237 -19.97 1.39 2.72
C LEU A 237 -18.68 0.60 2.99
N ASN A 238 -17.77 0.58 2.02
CA ASN A 238 -16.45 -0.03 2.18
C ASN A 238 -15.60 0.73 3.22
N ALA A 239 -15.57 2.06 3.12
CA ALA A 239 -14.83 2.90 4.07
C ALA A 239 -15.35 2.76 5.51
N ALA A 240 -16.67 2.66 5.72
CA ALA A 240 -17.29 2.43 7.00
C ALA A 240 -16.88 1.07 7.60
N TYR A 241 -16.87 0.03 6.75
CA TYR A 241 -16.41 -1.30 7.16
C TYR A 241 -14.94 -1.27 7.61
N LEU A 242 -14.06 -0.61 6.84
CA LEU A 242 -12.64 -0.49 7.15
C LEU A 242 -12.41 0.31 8.43
N TYR A 243 -13.11 1.43 8.60
CA TYR A 243 -12.86 2.32 9.73
C TYR A 243 -13.10 1.64 11.08
N ALA A 244 -14.10 0.76 11.17
CA ALA A 244 -14.35 -0.04 12.36
C ALA A 244 -13.13 -0.89 12.80
N GLN A 245 -12.33 -1.34 11.86
CA GLN A 245 -11.12 -2.12 12.13
C GLN A 245 -9.91 -1.23 12.42
N LEU A 246 -9.80 -0.07 11.72
CA LEU A 246 -8.71 0.87 11.95
C LEU A 246 -8.73 1.46 13.36
N GLU A 247 -9.91 1.64 13.96
CA GLU A 247 -10.04 2.05 15.38
C GLU A 247 -9.40 1.05 16.36
N LEU A 248 -9.33 -0.23 15.98
CA LEU A 248 -8.77 -1.31 16.78
C LEU A 248 -7.45 -1.87 16.18
N ALA A 249 -6.78 -1.07 15.37
CA ALA A 249 -5.61 -1.54 14.61
C ALA A 249 -4.46 -2.03 15.50
N ASP A 250 -4.20 -1.38 16.61
CA ASP A 250 -3.15 -1.79 17.55
C ASP A 250 -3.50 -3.11 18.23
N GLU A 251 -4.77 -3.33 18.59
CA GLU A 251 -5.26 -4.57 19.20
C GLU A 251 -5.19 -5.74 18.22
N ILE A 252 -5.68 -5.54 16.99
CA ILE A 252 -5.64 -6.54 15.91
C ILE A 252 -4.18 -6.92 15.61
N THR A 253 -3.29 -5.95 15.48
CA THR A 253 -1.87 -6.19 15.21
C THR A 253 -1.20 -6.94 16.37
N SER A 254 -1.49 -6.54 17.62
CA SER A 254 -0.97 -7.22 18.82
C SER A 254 -1.40 -8.68 18.89
N ASP A 255 -2.67 -8.97 18.58
CA ASP A 255 -3.19 -10.34 18.59
C ASP A 255 -2.55 -11.21 17.49
N ARG A 256 -2.37 -10.66 16.28
CA ARG A 256 -1.64 -11.33 15.19
C ARG A 256 -0.20 -11.63 15.58
N LEU A 257 0.52 -10.68 16.19
CA LEU A 257 1.89 -10.85 16.66
C LEU A 257 2.00 -11.93 17.75
N LYS A 258 1.01 -12.03 18.66
CA LYS A 258 0.97 -13.13 19.65
C LYS A 258 0.88 -14.48 18.96
N THR A 259 -0.01 -14.62 17.98
CA THR A 259 -0.16 -15.86 17.20
C THR A 259 1.11 -16.19 16.43
N TRP A 260 1.72 -15.21 15.75
CA TRP A 260 2.96 -15.38 15.01
C TRP A 260 4.12 -15.83 15.91
N ASN A 261 4.29 -15.17 17.06
CA ASN A 261 5.31 -15.53 18.04
C ASN A 261 5.10 -16.95 18.58
N HIS A 262 3.85 -17.34 18.83
CA HIS A 262 3.53 -18.69 19.28
C HIS A 262 3.99 -19.77 18.28
N TYR A 263 3.75 -19.56 16.99
CA TYR A 263 4.25 -20.46 15.94
C TYR A 263 5.78 -20.45 15.85
N ARG A 264 6.40 -19.27 15.82
CA ARG A 264 7.87 -19.15 15.79
C ARG A 264 8.52 -19.90 16.94
N ASP A 265 8.01 -19.70 18.16
CA ASP A 265 8.57 -20.34 19.37
C ASP A 265 8.29 -21.85 19.36
N GLY A 266 7.13 -22.30 18.88
CA GLY A 266 6.78 -23.70 18.72
C GLY A 266 7.65 -24.45 17.70
N PHE A 267 8.16 -23.75 16.66
CA PHE A 267 9.01 -24.35 15.64
C PHE A 267 10.51 -24.18 15.92
N SER A 268 10.91 -23.51 16.99
CA SER A 268 12.31 -23.20 17.30
C SER A 268 13.18 -24.45 17.43
N ALA A 269 12.67 -25.54 18.01
CA ALA A 269 13.41 -26.81 18.13
C ALA A 269 13.70 -27.44 16.76
N LEU A 270 12.74 -27.43 15.83
CA LEU A 270 12.93 -27.95 14.47
C LEU A 270 13.93 -27.11 13.68
N ALA A 271 13.93 -25.80 13.91
CA ALA A 271 14.91 -24.90 13.30
C ALA A 271 16.32 -25.15 13.85
N ALA A 272 16.46 -25.34 15.16
CA ALA A 272 17.75 -25.70 15.78
C ALA A 272 18.31 -27.05 15.28
N GLU A 273 17.45 -28.00 14.89
CA GLU A 273 17.82 -29.25 14.24
C GLU A 273 18.15 -29.09 12.75
N GLY A 274 18.01 -27.90 12.15
CA GLY A 274 18.21 -27.63 10.73
C GLY A 274 17.16 -28.26 9.81
N ARG A 275 15.99 -28.61 10.32
CA ARG A 275 14.89 -29.26 9.58
C ARG A 275 13.98 -28.26 8.86
N ILE A 276 13.92 -27.03 9.34
CA ILE A 276 13.19 -25.91 8.76
C ILE A 276 13.99 -24.63 8.96
N GLU A 277 13.66 -23.62 8.16
CA GLU A 277 14.09 -22.23 8.37
C GLU A 277 12.90 -21.40 8.87
N LEU A 278 13.14 -20.55 9.87
CA LEU A 278 12.13 -19.62 10.37
C LEU A 278 12.19 -18.31 9.58
N PRO A 279 11.05 -17.60 9.45
CA PRO A 279 11.05 -16.28 8.86
C PRO A 279 12.06 -15.35 9.56
N PHE A 280 12.87 -14.65 8.78
CA PHE A 280 13.84 -13.69 9.27
C PHE A 280 13.24 -12.28 9.30
N ILE A 281 13.29 -11.65 10.46
CA ILE A 281 12.88 -10.26 10.65
C ILE A 281 14.13 -9.46 11.02
N PRO A 282 14.62 -8.54 10.15
CA PRO A 282 15.75 -7.68 10.47
C PRO A 282 15.48 -6.85 11.74
N GLU A 283 16.51 -6.65 12.59
CA GLU A 283 16.36 -5.92 13.86
C GLU A 283 15.85 -4.48 13.69
N HIS A 284 16.14 -3.88 12.55
CA HIS A 284 15.67 -2.52 12.22
C HIS A 284 14.26 -2.48 11.62
N CYS A 285 13.60 -3.64 11.46
CA CYS A 285 12.24 -3.75 10.97
C CYS A 285 11.27 -4.13 12.10
N THR A 286 10.10 -3.50 12.09
CA THR A 286 8.93 -3.94 12.85
C THR A 286 7.93 -4.50 11.86
N HIS A 287 7.49 -5.76 12.04
CA HIS A 287 6.51 -6.38 11.17
C HIS A 287 5.13 -6.48 11.83
N ASN A 288 4.10 -6.73 11.03
CA ASN A 288 2.69 -6.77 11.43
C ASN A 288 2.09 -8.18 11.48
N ALA A 289 2.91 -9.21 11.43
CA ALA A 289 2.46 -10.61 11.36
C ALA A 289 1.45 -10.84 10.23
N HIS A 290 1.75 -10.35 9.01
CA HIS A 290 0.87 -10.55 7.86
C HIS A 290 0.81 -12.04 7.48
N MET A 291 1.94 -12.72 7.53
CA MET A 291 2.10 -14.18 7.30
C MET A 291 2.97 -14.78 8.38
#